data_7af8ec5abdced752fb069208d04eac24
#
_entry.id   7af8ec5abdced752fb069208d04eac24
#
_cell.length_a   1.000
_cell.length_b   1.000
_cell.length_c   1.000
_cell.angle_alpha   90.00
_cell.angle_beta   90.00
_cell.angle_gamma   90.00
#
_symmetry.space_group_name_H-M   'P 1'
#
loop_
_entity.id
_entity.type
_entity.pdbx_description
1 polymer ?
#
loop_
_entity_poly.entity_id
_entity_poly.type
_entity_poly.pdbx_seq_one_letter_code
_entity_poly.pdbx_strand_id
1 'polypeptide(L)'
;MLIETRRVVETLVIGAAAARASESERQQFAEIAARMKTAQRTHDFDAFARLDAEFNRLCVAACRNEFAGSMMQAITPLNRRFWFIHHGRSLPKEGVEAHIEIALALSRGNAEAALSGTERLLRYVASRVGQSNVTA
;
A
#
# COMPACT_ATOMS: atom_id res chain seq x y z
N MET A 1 2.46 -5.10 17.09
CA MET A 1 2.28 -6.48 16.57
C MET A 1 1.98 -6.49 15.09
N LEU A 2 0.82 -6.01 14.66
CA LEU A 2 0.48 -6.00 13.24
C LEU A 2 1.49 -5.19 12.40
N ILE A 3 1.94 -4.04 12.89
CA ILE A 3 2.90 -3.20 12.17
C ILE A 3 4.26 -3.88 12.00
N GLU A 4 4.72 -4.62 12.99
CA GLU A 4 5.96 -5.40 12.86
C GLU A 4 5.83 -6.44 11.76
N THR A 5 4.71 -7.15 11.73
CA THR A 5 4.42 -8.16 10.70
C THR A 5 4.31 -7.51 9.33
N ARG A 6 3.61 -6.40 9.22
CA ARG A 6 3.49 -5.64 7.98
C ARG A 6 4.85 -5.22 7.45
N ARG A 7 5.72 -4.74 8.33
CA ARG A 7 7.06 -4.28 7.91
C ARG A 7 7.85 -5.39 7.24
N VAL A 8 7.83 -6.59 7.81
CA VAL A 8 8.54 -7.74 7.23
C VAL A 8 7.90 -8.18 5.92
N VAL A 9 6.60 -8.39 5.92
CA VAL A 9 5.88 -8.96 4.77
C VAL A 9 5.82 -7.96 3.62
N GLU A 10 5.42 -6.72 3.88
CA GLU A 10 5.27 -5.70 2.84
C GLU A 10 6.62 -5.31 2.24
N THR A 11 7.66 -5.20 3.04
CA THR A 11 9.01 -4.96 2.54
C THR A 11 9.44 -6.06 1.57
N LEU A 12 9.19 -7.31 1.92
CA LEU A 12 9.53 -8.43 1.06
C LEU A 12 8.71 -8.42 -0.24
N VAL A 13 7.39 -8.27 -0.14
CA VAL A 13 6.50 -8.28 -1.30
C VAL A 13 6.77 -7.09 -2.23
N ILE A 14 6.87 -5.88 -1.68
CA ILE A 14 7.09 -4.67 -2.47
C ILE A 14 8.47 -4.69 -3.13
N GLY A 15 9.51 -5.09 -2.40
CA GLY A 15 10.86 -5.20 -2.96
C GLY A 15 10.92 -6.23 -4.10
N ALA A 16 10.30 -7.39 -3.91
CA ALA A 16 10.23 -8.42 -4.93
C ALA A 16 9.39 -7.97 -6.14
N ALA A 17 8.26 -7.31 -5.92
CA ALA A 17 7.44 -6.76 -7.00
C ALA A 17 8.22 -5.73 -7.83
N ALA A 18 8.98 -4.84 -7.19
CA ALA A 18 9.80 -3.86 -7.90
C ALA A 18 10.83 -4.54 -8.82
N ALA A 19 11.43 -5.64 -8.35
CA ALA A 19 12.46 -6.36 -9.09
C ALA A 19 11.89 -7.27 -10.19
N ARG A 20 10.67 -7.80 -9.99
CA ARG A 20 10.14 -8.91 -10.81
C ARG A 20 8.93 -8.55 -11.64
N ALA A 21 8.33 -7.39 -11.46
CA ALA A 21 7.16 -6.97 -12.24
C ALA A 21 7.48 -6.98 -13.73
N SER A 22 6.55 -7.52 -14.53
CA SER A 22 6.63 -7.45 -15.97
C SER A 22 6.37 -6.02 -16.45
N GLU A 23 6.67 -5.75 -17.72
CA GLU A 23 6.37 -4.45 -18.32
C GLU A 23 4.87 -4.13 -18.25
N SER A 24 4.03 -5.11 -18.52
CA SER A 24 2.58 -4.97 -18.41
C SER A 24 2.14 -4.64 -16.99
N GLU A 25 2.72 -5.31 -16.00
CA GLU A 25 2.43 -5.03 -14.58
C GLU A 25 2.88 -3.64 -14.18
N ARG A 26 4.05 -3.19 -14.66
CA ARG A 26 4.53 -1.82 -14.41
C ARG A 26 3.57 -0.78 -14.98
N GLN A 27 3.03 -1.01 -16.17
CA GLN A 27 2.02 -0.13 -16.75
C GLN A 27 0.75 -0.09 -15.90
N GLN A 28 0.32 -1.24 -15.39
CA GLN A 28 -0.83 -1.31 -14.49
C GLN A 28 -0.59 -0.55 -13.19
N PHE A 29 0.61 -0.60 -12.62
CA PHE A 29 0.96 0.21 -11.45
C PHE A 29 0.89 1.71 -11.75
N ALA A 30 1.35 2.13 -12.94
CA ALA A 30 1.25 3.52 -13.35
C ALA A 30 -0.20 3.99 -13.49
N GLU A 31 -1.06 3.15 -14.05
CA GLU A 31 -2.50 3.44 -14.18
C GLU A 31 -3.18 3.53 -12.80
N ILE A 32 -2.85 2.62 -11.89
CA ILE A 32 -3.37 2.66 -10.52
C ILE A 32 -2.97 3.96 -9.85
N ALA A 33 -1.71 4.37 -9.96
CA ALA A 33 -1.23 5.62 -9.37
C ALA A 33 -2.00 6.83 -9.91
N ALA A 34 -2.21 6.90 -11.23
CA ALA A 34 -2.95 7.99 -11.86
C ALA A 34 -4.40 8.04 -11.36
N ARG A 35 -5.05 6.89 -11.24
CA ARG A 35 -6.43 6.79 -10.76
C ARG A 35 -6.53 7.11 -9.26
N MET A 36 -5.52 6.74 -8.47
CA MET A 36 -5.45 7.13 -7.06
C MET A 36 -5.36 8.65 -6.91
N LYS A 37 -4.57 9.32 -7.75
CA LYS A 37 -4.48 10.79 -7.76
C LYS A 37 -5.85 11.42 -8.05
N THR A 38 -6.59 10.87 -9.00
CA THR A 38 -7.94 11.34 -9.32
C THR A 38 -8.88 11.13 -8.14
N ALA A 39 -8.85 9.96 -7.51
CA ALA A 39 -9.67 9.67 -6.33
C ALA A 39 -9.35 10.62 -5.17
N GLN A 40 -8.08 10.94 -4.97
CA GLN A 40 -7.67 11.93 -3.97
C GLN A 40 -8.24 13.31 -4.27
N ARG A 41 -8.09 13.78 -5.51
CA ARG A 41 -8.56 15.10 -5.92
C ARG A 41 -10.07 15.25 -5.79
N THR A 42 -10.82 14.19 -6.10
CA THR A 42 -12.29 14.18 -6.05
C THR A 42 -12.85 13.71 -4.73
N HIS A 43 -12.01 13.41 -3.74
CA HIS A 43 -12.40 12.87 -2.44
C HIS A 43 -13.27 11.61 -2.55
N ASP A 44 -12.96 10.74 -3.50
CA ASP A 44 -13.72 9.52 -3.76
C ASP A 44 -13.12 8.34 -2.96
N PHE A 45 -13.61 8.16 -1.74
CA PHE A 45 -13.16 7.09 -0.85
C PHE A 45 -13.38 5.70 -1.48
N ASP A 46 -14.54 5.46 -2.06
CA ASP A 46 -14.86 4.13 -2.60
C ASP A 46 -13.94 3.79 -3.78
N ALA A 47 -13.65 4.75 -4.65
CA ALA A 47 -12.71 4.56 -5.75
C ALA A 47 -11.31 4.25 -5.22
N PHE A 48 -10.84 4.99 -4.21
CA PHE A 48 -9.53 4.74 -3.62
C PHE A 48 -9.44 3.35 -2.98
N ALA A 49 -10.48 2.94 -2.26
CA ALA A 49 -10.51 1.62 -1.62
C ALA A 49 -10.44 0.49 -2.66
N ARG A 50 -11.13 0.62 -3.79
CA ARG A 50 -11.05 -0.35 -4.88
C ARG A 50 -9.66 -0.39 -5.50
N LEU A 51 -9.05 0.77 -5.70
CA LEU A 51 -7.69 0.88 -6.25
C LEU A 51 -6.65 0.28 -5.31
N ASP A 52 -6.80 0.48 -4.00
CA ASP A 52 -5.92 -0.14 -3.01
C ASP A 52 -6.02 -1.66 -3.07
N ALA A 53 -7.23 -2.20 -3.24
CA ALA A 53 -7.42 -3.63 -3.42
C ALA A 53 -6.76 -4.15 -4.71
N GLU A 54 -6.90 -3.44 -5.83
CA GLU A 54 -6.22 -3.77 -7.08
C GLU A 54 -4.70 -3.72 -6.91
N PHE A 55 -4.21 -2.69 -6.27
CA PHE A 55 -2.78 -2.51 -5.98
C PHE A 55 -2.22 -3.70 -5.21
N ASN A 56 -2.90 -4.11 -4.15
CA ASN A 56 -2.45 -5.25 -3.33
C ASN A 56 -2.44 -6.56 -4.12
N ARG A 57 -3.48 -6.81 -4.93
CA ARG A 57 -3.52 -8.01 -5.79
C ARG A 57 -2.38 -8.00 -6.81
N LEU A 58 -2.10 -6.85 -7.39
CA LEU A 58 -1.02 -6.73 -8.37
C LEU A 58 0.36 -6.92 -7.72
N CYS A 59 0.57 -6.39 -6.52
CA CYS A 59 1.80 -6.63 -5.77
C CYS A 59 2.02 -8.12 -5.49
N VAL A 60 0.98 -8.82 -5.08
CA VAL A 60 1.03 -10.26 -4.81
C VAL A 60 1.41 -11.03 -6.08
N ALA A 61 0.79 -10.70 -7.21
CA ALA A 61 1.11 -11.34 -8.48
C ALA A 61 2.53 -11.02 -8.94
N ALA A 62 2.92 -9.74 -8.87
CA ALA A 62 4.21 -9.26 -9.37
C ALA A 62 5.39 -9.71 -8.53
N CYS A 63 5.20 -10.00 -7.25
CA CYS A 63 6.30 -10.42 -6.38
C CYS A 63 6.84 -11.81 -6.71
N ARG A 64 6.05 -12.65 -7.37
CA ARG A 64 6.43 -14.00 -7.80
C ARG A 64 7.05 -14.84 -6.68
N ASN A 65 6.50 -14.64 -5.49
CA ASN A 65 6.82 -15.43 -4.30
C ASN A 65 5.48 -15.79 -3.65
N GLU A 66 5.01 -17.00 -3.91
CA GLU A 66 3.68 -17.45 -3.47
C GLU A 66 3.53 -17.48 -1.95
N PHE A 67 4.62 -17.73 -1.22
CA PHE A 67 4.57 -17.75 0.25
C PHE A 67 4.40 -16.33 0.81
N ALA A 68 5.18 -15.38 0.33
CA ALA A 68 5.05 -13.98 0.72
C ALA A 68 3.69 -13.41 0.29
N GLY A 69 3.24 -13.77 -0.90
CA GLY A 69 1.92 -13.38 -1.40
C GLY A 69 0.78 -13.87 -0.52
N SER A 70 0.85 -15.12 -0.08
CA SER A 70 -0.15 -15.68 0.84
C SER A 70 -0.17 -14.96 2.17
N MET A 71 1.00 -14.60 2.71
CA MET A 71 1.10 -13.83 3.95
C MET A 71 0.51 -12.43 3.77
N MET A 72 0.77 -11.78 2.65
CA MET A 72 0.21 -10.47 2.32
C MET A 72 -1.31 -10.53 2.24
N GLN A 73 -1.86 -11.55 1.58
CA GLN A 73 -3.31 -11.76 1.48
C GLN A 73 -3.98 -11.95 2.85
N ALA A 74 -3.31 -12.63 3.77
CA ALA A 74 -3.81 -12.83 5.12
C ALA A 74 -3.85 -11.52 5.92
N ILE A 75 -2.89 -10.62 5.69
CA ILE A 75 -2.78 -9.34 6.40
C ILE A 75 -3.74 -8.28 5.83
N THR A 76 -4.02 -8.31 4.54
CA THR A 76 -4.77 -7.26 3.84
C THR A 76 -6.12 -6.94 4.50
N PRO A 77 -6.98 -7.91 4.86
CA PRO A 77 -8.25 -7.58 5.53
C PRO A 77 -8.05 -6.88 6.88
N LEU A 78 -7.01 -7.25 7.62
CA LEU A 78 -6.67 -6.62 8.90
C LEU A 78 -6.24 -5.17 8.69
N ASN A 79 -5.45 -4.90 7.65
CA ASN A 79 -5.03 -3.56 7.29
C ASN A 79 -6.23 -2.68 6.92
N ARG A 80 -7.16 -3.20 6.13
CA ARG A 80 -8.39 -2.46 5.75
C ARG A 80 -9.24 -2.12 6.96
N ARG A 81 -9.42 -3.09 7.84
CA ARG A 81 -10.19 -2.88 9.08
C ARG A 81 -9.54 -1.82 9.95
N PHE A 82 -8.22 -1.90 10.13
CA PHE A 82 -7.45 -0.91 10.88
C PHE A 82 -7.63 0.48 10.29
N TRP A 83 -7.46 0.62 8.98
CA TRP A 83 -7.62 1.89 8.28
C TRP A 83 -9.00 2.49 8.49
N PHE A 84 -10.03 1.67 8.30
CA PHE A 84 -11.42 2.12 8.48
C PHE A 84 -11.71 2.58 9.92
N ILE A 85 -11.22 1.85 10.90
CA ILE A 85 -11.40 2.20 12.32
C ILE A 85 -10.76 3.55 12.64
N HIS A 86 -9.57 3.82 12.11
CA HIS A 86 -8.83 5.04 12.43
C HIS A 86 -9.18 6.23 11.54
N HIS A 87 -9.64 6.01 10.35
CA HIS A 87 -9.88 7.08 9.38
C HIS A 87 -11.34 7.16 8.89
N GLY A 88 -12.15 6.11 9.12
CA GLY A 88 -13.49 6.05 8.57
C GLY A 88 -13.43 6.10 7.04
N ARG A 89 -14.24 6.97 6.44
CA ARG A 89 -14.27 7.16 4.99
C ARG A 89 -13.46 8.37 4.52
N SER A 90 -12.54 8.83 5.32
CA SER A 90 -11.65 9.93 4.93
C SER A 90 -10.45 9.42 4.13
N LEU A 91 -9.84 10.32 3.35
CA LEU A 91 -8.61 10.05 2.60
C LEU A 91 -7.48 10.96 3.16
N PRO A 92 -6.80 10.52 4.23
CA PRO A 92 -5.74 11.33 4.82
C PRO A 92 -4.60 11.50 3.82
N LYS A 93 -4.19 12.76 3.64
CA LYS A 93 -3.21 13.17 2.62
C LYS A 93 -1.94 12.34 2.65
N GLU A 94 -1.34 12.20 3.82
CA GLU A 94 -0.04 11.53 3.94
C GLU A 94 -0.11 10.05 3.58
N GLY A 95 -1.14 9.36 4.05
CA GLY A 95 -1.34 7.94 3.74
C GLY A 95 -1.62 7.71 2.25
N VAL A 96 -2.47 8.53 1.65
CA VAL A 96 -2.79 8.43 0.22
C VAL A 96 -1.57 8.74 -0.63
N GLU A 97 -0.83 9.77 -0.32
CA GLU A 97 0.39 10.13 -1.07
C GLU A 97 1.46 9.06 -0.98
N ALA A 98 1.60 8.42 0.18
CA ALA A 98 2.53 7.31 0.32
C ALA A 98 2.16 6.13 -0.59
N HIS A 99 0.88 5.78 -0.68
CA HIS A 99 0.41 4.75 -1.60
C HIS A 99 0.71 5.08 -3.06
N ILE A 100 0.45 6.33 -3.46
CA ILE A 100 0.72 6.80 -4.82
C ILE A 100 2.21 6.71 -5.13
N GLU A 101 3.05 7.13 -4.20
CA GLU A 101 4.51 7.07 -4.33
C GLU A 101 5.01 5.63 -4.53
N ILE A 102 4.48 4.69 -3.75
CA ILE A 102 4.83 3.27 -3.91
C ILE A 102 4.44 2.76 -5.30
N ALA A 103 3.22 3.04 -5.74
CA ALA A 103 2.73 2.60 -7.04
C ALA A 103 3.58 3.18 -8.18
N LEU A 104 3.94 4.45 -8.11
CA LEU A 104 4.82 5.08 -9.10
C LEU A 104 6.22 4.46 -9.11
N ALA A 105 6.77 4.19 -7.94
CA ALA A 105 8.08 3.54 -7.83
C ALA A 105 8.07 2.14 -8.44
N LEU A 106 7.00 1.36 -8.18
CA LEU A 106 6.83 0.03 -8.78
C LEU A 106 6.69 0.11 -10.30
N SER A 107 6.01 1.12 -10.81
CA SER A 107 5.87 1.32 -12.25
C SER A 107 7.22 1.58 -12.95
N ARG A 108 8.18 2.09 -12.20
CA ARG A 108 9.54 2.39 -12.70
C ARG A 108 10.53 1.28 -12.38
N GLY A 109 10.12 0.26 -11.66
CA GLY A 109 11.03 -0.79 -11.18
C GLY A 109 12.05 -0.26 -10.17
N ASN A 110 11.75 0.82 -9.47
CA ASN A 110 12.65 1.44 -8.51
C ASN A 110 12.38 0.89 -7.10
N ALA A 111 13.12 -0.17 -6.74
CA ALA A 111 12.96 -0.84 -5.46
C ALA A 111 13.27 0.09 -4.28
N GLU A 112 14.30 0.91 -4.36
CA GLU A 112 14.67 1.83 -3.28
C GLU A 112 13.55 2.81 -2.97
N ALA A 113 13.00 3.45 -4.00
CA ALA A 113 11.88 4.38 -3.83
C ALA A 113 10.62 3.68 -3.34
N ALA A 114 10.33 2.47 -3.82
CA ALA A 114 9.18 1.68 -3.38
C ALA A 114 9.29 1.32 -1.89
N LEU A 115 10.47 0.90 -1.43
CA LEU A 115 10.70 0.57 -0.03
C LEU A 115 10.68 1.81 0.86
N SER A 116 11.19 2.94 0.38
CA SER A 116 11.11 4.22 1.09
C SER A 116 9.66 4.66 1.29
N GLY A 117 8.84 4.54 0.25
CA GLY A 117 7.40 4.84 0.34
C GLY A 117 6.68 3.92 1.31
N THR A 118 7.02 2.62 1.30
CA THR A 118 6.46 1.63 2.22
C THR A 118 6.80 1.99 3.68
N GLU A 119 8.04 2.35 3.96
CA GLU A 119 8.44 2.75 5.31
C GLU A 119 7.71 4.02 5.75
N ARG A 120 7.56 5.00 4.85
CA ARG A 120 6.79 6.22 5.11
C ARG A 120 5.35 5.89 5.49
N LEU A 121 4.71 4.98 4.75
CA LEU A 121 3.34 4.54 5.03
C LEU A 121 3.25 3.88 6.41
N LEU A 122 4.16 2.97 6.71
CA LEU A 122 4.16 2.25 7.99
C LEU A 122 4.41 3.17 9.18
N ARG A 123 5.28 4.17 9.03
CA ARG A 123 5.49 5.20 10.06
C ARG A 123 4.23 6.01 10.30
N TYR A 124 3.54 6.37 9.24
CA TYR A 124 2.27 7.10 9.35
C TYR A 124 1.24 6.26 10.11
N VAL A 125 1.07 4.99 9.75
CA VAL A 125 0.15 4.07 10.44
C VAL A 125 0.54 3.92 11.91
N ALA A 126 1.83 3.76 12.21
CA ALA A 126 2.33 3.63 13.57
C ALA A 126 2.03 4.89 14.41
N SER A 127 2.14 6.08 13.82
CA SER A 127 1.82 7.33 14.53
C SER A 127 0.34 7.40 14.90
N ARG A 128 -0.54 6.85 14.07
CA ARG A 128 -1.98 6.80 14.36
C ARG A 128 -2.31 5.81 15.47
N VAL A 129 -1.62 4.67 15.53
CA VAL A 129 -1.77 3.73 16.64
C VAL A 129 -1.37 4.39 17.96
N GLY A 130 -0.23 5.09 17.99
CA GLY A 130 0.23 5.82 19.16
C GLY A 130 -0.75 6.86 19.63
N GLN A 131 -1.36 7.64 18.72
CA GLN A 131 -2.39 8.62 19.03
C GLN A 131 -3.65 7.98 19.62
N SER A 132 -4.09 6.83 19.06
CA SER A 132 -5.23 6.11 19.60
C SER A 132 -4.99 5.62 21.02
N ASN A 133 -3.79 5.17 21.33
CA ASN A 133 -3.42 4.71 22.66
C ASN A 133 -3.35 5.87 23.67
N VAL A 134 -3.01 7.07 23.21
CA VAL A 134 -2.97 8.26 24.07
C VAL A 134 -4.39 8.77 24.38
N THR A 135 -5.31 8.62 23.45
CA THR A 135 -6.70 9.10 23.62
C THR A 135 -7.63 8.10 24.30
N ALA A 136 -7.16 6.86 24.42
CA ALA A 136 -7.90 5.82 25.11
C ALA A 136 -7.59 5.82 26.59
#